data_c0454dd130d5a539a42a478882d762d7
#
_entry.id   c0454dd130d5a539a42a478882d762d7
#
_cell.length_a   1.000
_cell.length_b   1.000
_cell.length_c   1.000
_cell.angle_alpha   90.00
_cell.angle_beta   90.00
_cell.angle_gamma   90.00
#
_symmetry.space_group_name_H-M   'P 1'
#
loop_
_entity.id
_entity.type
_entity.pdbx_description
1 polymer ?
#
loop_
_entity_poly.entity_id
_entity_poly.type
_entity_poly.pdbx_seq_one_letter_code
_entity_poly.pdbx_strand_id
1 'polypeptide(L)'
;MLSPIAITIIKRLPEGLVIKVGKKIVANYMKKYANIIINGIDNIDNVKKPRIFVCNHLSNADGLVLSKILKEKSDPYFIAGVKLTDDPITKLGTQIVKNIPIKPSSADKEAITKVVKALKGGDDVLIFPEGTRSRTGGMIEGKKGILLFARMSKADIIPIGMAGTDKLLPISEKGDMGSEKWQNADVTINIGEKVIFPPKEKDEDRHEYEDRCMDNLMRSIANLLPEEYRGIYKANDAK
;
A
#
# COMPACT_ATOMS: atom_id res chain seq x y z
N MET A 1 11.17 -18.79 11.77
CA MET A 1 12.36 -17.96 12.11
C MET A 1 13.56 -18.43 11.29
N LEU A 2 14.32 -17.52 10.72
CA LEU A 2 15.63 -17.86 10.16
C LEU A 2 16.57 -18.24 11.33
N SER A 3 17.36 -19.30 11.15
CA SER A 3 18.34 -19.67 12.17
C SER A 3 19.41 -18.57 12.32
N PRO A 4 20.07 -18.43 13.49
CA PRO A 4 21.17 -17.46 13.68
C PRO A 4 22.29 -17.63 12.64
N ILE A 5 22.52 -18.87 12.20
CA ILE A 5 23.49 -19.20 11.15
C ILE A 5 23.03 -18.63 9.80
N ALA A 6 21.74 -18.77 9.45
CA ALA A 6 21.19 -18.22 8.23
C ALA A 6 21.28 -16.68 8.21
N ILE A 7 21.02 -16.02 9.32
CA ILE A 7 21.17 -14.55 9.46
C ILE A 7 22.64 -14.14 9.25
N THR A 8 23.59 -14.88 9.81
CA THR A 8 25.02 -14.60 9.64
C THR A 8 25.48 -14.77 8.20
N ILE A 9 24.96 -15.78 7.50
CA ILE A 9 25.25 -16.02 6.09
C ILE A 9 24.66 -14.88 5.23
N ILE A 10 23.40 -14.50 5.47
CA ILE A 10 22.72 -13.42 4.75
C ILE A 10 23.49 -12.11 4.86
N LYS A 11 24.01 -11.77 6.06
CA LYS A 11 24.80 -10.55 6.27
C LYS A 11 26.13 -10.51 5.48
N ARG A 12 26.65 -11.65 5.03
CA ARG A 12 27.89 -11.75 4.27
C ARG A 12 27.70 -11.82 2.75
N LEU A 13 26.47 -12.01 2.30
CA LEU A 13 26.15 -12.07 0.86
C LEU A 13 26.04 -10.66 0.25
N PRO A 14 26.38 -10.49 -1.04
CA PRO A 14 26.12 -9.24 -1.74
C PRO A 14 24.63 -8.88 -1.68
N GLU A 15 24.31 -7.62 -1.41
CA GLU A 15 22.94 -7.14 -1.22
C GLU A 15 22.01 -7.53 -2.38
N GLY A 16 22.47 -7.39 -3.62
CA GLY A 16 21.68 -7.78 -4.80
C GLY A 16 21.32 -9.27 -4.84
N LEU A 17 22.19 -10.16 -4.33
CA LEU A 17 21.91 -11.59 -4.23
C LEU A 17 20.88 -11.87 -3.15
N VAL A 18 20.99 -11.20 -1.99
CA VAL A 18 20.02 -11.30 -0.89
C VAL A 18 18.63 -10.89 -1.35
N ILE A 19 18.53 -9.76 -2.06
CA ILE A 19 17.25 -9.28 -2.62
C ILE A 19 16.67 -10.28 -3.64
N LYS A 20 17.51 -10.81 -4.54
CA LYS A 20 17.06 -11.79 -5.54
C LYS A 20 16.55 -13.09 -4.91
N VAL A 21 17.25 -13.59 -3.92
CA VAL A 21 16.83 -14.79 -3.16
C VAL A 21 15.55 -14.49 -2.37
N GLY A 22 15.50 -13.34 -1.68
CA GLY A 22 14.31 -12.90 -0.95
C GLY A 22 13.07 -12.81 -1.84
N LYS A 23 13.18 -12.20 -3.03
CA LYS A 23 12.10 -12.16 -4.02
C LYS A 23 11.61 -13.55 -4.42
N LYS A 24 12.53 -14.51 -4.64
CA LYS A 24 12.18 -15.88 -4.97
C LYS A 24 11.45 -16.60 -3.82
N ILE A 25 11.93 -16.42 -2.59
CA ILE A 25 11.29 -16.99 -1.39
C ILE A 25 9.88 -16.45 -1.23
N VAL A 26 9.69 -15.13 -1.30
CA VAL A 26 8.37 -14.48 -1.21
C VAL A 26 7.44 -14.95 -2.32
N ALA A 27 7.93 -15.05 -3.56
CA ALA A 27 7.13 -15.55 -4.68
C ALA A 27 6.68 -17.01 -4.47
N ASN A 28 7.55 -17.86 -3.93
CA ASN A 28 7.22 -19.24 -3.59
C ASN A 28 6.19 -19.32 -2.44
N TYR A 29 6.32 -18.46 -1.43
CA TYR A 29 5.35 -18.40 -0.32
C TYR A 29 3.99 -17.92 -0.81
N MET A 30 3.94 -16.85 -1.62
CA MET A 30 2.68 -16.42 -2.23
C MET A 30 2.04 -17.53 -3.07
N LYS A 31 2.82 -18.25 -3.89
CA LYS A 31 2.31 -19.37 -4.67
C LYS A 31 1.77 -20.53 -3.80
N LYS A 32 2.42 -20.77 -2.64
CA LYS A 32 2.06 -21.87 -1.74
C LYS A 32 0.85 -21.54 -0.88
N TYR A 33 0.72 -20.32 -0.40
CA TYR A 33 -0.21 -19.95 0.65
C TYR A 33 -1.34 -19.05 0.21
N ALA A 34 -1.19 -18.30 -0.89
CA ALA A 34 -2.21 -17.37 -1.34
C ALA A 34 -2.94 -17.86 -2.58
N ASN A 35 -4.27 -17.93 -2.50
CA ASN A 35 -5.14 -17.99 -3.66
C ASN A 35 -5.54 -16.54 -3.99
N ILE A 36 -5.00 -15.98 -5.08
CA ILE A 36 -5.15 -14.55 -5.39
C ILE A 36 -6.19 -14.40 -6.51
N ILE A 37 -7.24 -13.64 -6.23
CA ILE A 37 -8.29 -13.25 -7.17
C ILE A 37 -8.13 -11.75 -7.46
N ILE A 38 -8.04 -11.40 -8.75
CA ILE A 38 -7.85 -10.02 -9.19
C ILE A 38 -9.02 -9.62 -10.08
N ASN A 39 -9.67 -8.51 -9.74
CA ASN A 39 -10.75 -7.93 -10.53
C ASN A 39 -10.39 -6.50 -10.95
N GLY A 40 -10.79 -6.09 -12.13
CA GLY A 40 -10.63 -4.72 -12.62
C GLY A 40 -9.19 -4.34 -12.99
N ILE A 41 -8.30 -5.28 -13.27
CA ILE A 41 -6.90 -4.98 -13.64
C ILE A 41 -6.80 -4.09 -14.88
N ASP A 42 -7.77 -4.19 -15.79
CA ASP A 42 -7.79 -3.40 -17.04
C ASP A 42 -8.18 -1.93 -16.81
N ASN A 43 -8.75 -1.58 -15.65
CA ASN A 43 -8.99 -0.18 -15.27
C ASN A 43 -7.70 0.63 -15.24
N ILE A 44 -6.55 -0.02 -15.01
CA ILE A 44 -5.24 0.62 -15.04
C ILE A 44 -4.93 1.18 -16.43
N ASP A 45 -5.30 0.46 -17.48
CA ASP A 45 -4.99 0.84 -18.88
C ASP A 45 -5.82 2.04 -19.34
N ASN A 46 -6.97 2.28 -18.70
CA ASN A 46 -7.86 3.42 -18.98
C ASN A 46 -7.33 4.77 -18.42
N VAL A 47 -6.27 4.73 -17.61
CA VAL A 47 -5.72 5.92 -16.95
C VAL A 47 -4.30 6.17 -17.41
N LYS A 48 -4.02 7.37 -17.92
CA LYS A 48 -2.67 7.76 -18.37
C LYS A 48 -1.71 7.94 -17.19
N LYS A 49 -0.44 7.61 -17.41
CA LYS A 49 0.64 7.93 -16.46
C LYS A 49 0.91 9.44 -16.39
N PRO A 50 1.35 9.97 -15.25
CA PRO A 50 1.59 9.27 -13.99
C PRO A 50 0.31 8.99 -13.21
N ARG A 51 0.32 7.90 -12.44
CA ARG A 51 -0.84 7.46 -11.63
C ARG A 51 -0.44 7.30 -10.16
N ILE A 52 -1.40 7.54 -9.28
CA ILE A 52 -1.27 7.27 -7.86
C ILE A 52 -2.24 6.14 -7.52
N PHE A 53 -1.72 4.98 -7.15
CA PHE A 53 -2.53 3.90 -6.60
C PHE A 53 -2.72 4.12 -5.10
N VAL A 54 -3.93 3.95 -4.62
CA VAL A 54 -4.27 4.00 -3.20
C VAL A 54 -4.91 2.69 -2.77
N CYS A 55 -4.50 2.15 -1.63
CA CYS A 55 -5.00 0.87 -1.14
C CYS A 55 -5.15 0.90 0.38
N ASN A 56 -6.14 0.18 0.94
CA ASN A 56 -6.20 -0.10 2.37
C ASN A 56 -4.99 -0.92 2.84
N HIS A 57 -4.67 -0.90 4.12
CA HIS A 57 -3.46 -1.51 4.65
C HIS A 57 -3.74 -2.48 5.81
N LEU A 58 -3.62 -3.77 5.56
CA LEU A 58 -3.97 -4.84 6.49
C LEU A 58 -2.75 -5.60 7.03
N SER A 59 -1.72 -5.77 6.19
CA SER A 59 -0.65 -6.74 6.46
C SER A 59 0.69 -6.29 5.88
N ASN A 60 1.77 -6.87 6.38
CA ASN A 60 3.09 -6.74 5.74
C ASN A 60 3.16 -7.44 4.37
N ALA A 61 2.22 -8.33 4.06
CA ALA A 61 2.11 -8.95 2.75
C ALA A 61 1.57 -7.99 1.66
N ASP A 62 0.88 -6.91 2.03
CA ASP A 62 0.18 -6.02 1.08
C ASP A 62 1.11 -5.48 -0.01
N GLY A 63 2.23 -4.89 0.40
CA GLY A 63 3.21 -4.36 -0.54
C GLY A 63 3.83 -5.44 -1.42
N LEU A 64 4.06 -6.63 -0.88
CA LEU A 64 4.63 -7.77 -1.61
C LEU A 64 3.65 -8.29 -2.67
N VAL A 65 2.38 -8.44 -2.30
CA VAL A 65 1.31 -8.90 -3.19
C VAL A 65 1.09 -7.88 -4.31
N LEU A 66 0.90 -6.60 -3.97
CA LEU A 66 0.66 -5.55 -4.95
C LEU A 66 1.86 -5.33 -5.88
N SER A 67 3.10 -5.40 -5.36
CA SER A 67 4.29 -5.27 -6.20
C SER A 67 4.39 -6.36 -7.26
N LYS A 68 3.94 -7.58 -6.95
CA LYS A 68 3.89 -8.68 -7.92
C LYS A 68 2.81 -8.47 -8.97
N ILE A 69 1.62 -8.06 -8.55
CA ILE A 69 0.45 -7.94 -9.43
C ILE A 69 0.58 -6.75 -10.38
N LEU A 70 1.03 -5.61 -9.84
CA LEU A 70 1.13 -4.38 -10.62
C LEU A 70 2.38 -4.33 -11.51
N LYS A 71 3.35 -5.23 -11.33
CA LYS A 71 4.66 -5.16 -11.98
C LYS A 71 4.60 -5.03 -13.50
N GLU A 72 3.73 -5.79 -14.15
CA GLU A 72 3.63 -5.80 -15.61
C GLU A 72 2.90 -4.59 -16.18
N LYS A 73 1.95 -4.02 -15.42
CA LYS A 73 1.13 -2.88 -15.84
C LYS A 73 1.74 -1.52 -15.45
N SER A 74 2.50 -1.46 -14.36
CA SER A 74 2.91 -0.20 -13.76
C SER A 74 4.28 -0.21 -13.10
N ASP A 75 4.61 -1.19 -12.25
CA ASP A 75 5.81 -1.24 -11.39
C ASP A 75 5.99 0.04 -10.52
N PRO A 76 4.97 0.43 -9.71
CA PRO A 76 4.95 1.69 -8.99
C PRO A 76 6.00 1.75 -7.88
N TYR A 77 6.42 2.97 -7.49
CA TYR A 77 7.12 3.18 -6.23
C TYR A 77 6.15 3.11 -5.06
N PHE A 78 6.44 2.28 -4.07
CA PHE A 78 5.67 2.23 -2.82
C PHE A 78 6.16 3.31 -1.86
N ILE A 79 5.25 4.12 -1.33
CA ILE A 79 5.58 5.07 -0.27
C ILE A 79 5.61 4.30 1.05
N ALA A 80 6.80 4.11 1.61
CA ALA A 80 7.01 3.30 2.80
C ALA A 80 7.50 4.14 3.97
N GLY A 81 6.84 4.02 5.12
CA GLY A 81 7.31 4.63 6.36
C GLY A 81 8.68 4.06 6.76
N VAL A 82 9.65 4.92 7.02
CA VAL A 82 10.94 4.51 7.57
C VAL A 82 10.71 4.06 9.01
N LYS A 83 10.73 2.76 9.25
CA LYS A 83 10.90 2.21 10.59
C LYS A 83 12.40 2.17 10.86
N LEU A 84 12.84 2.88 11.87
CA LEU A 84 14.19 2.79 12.43
C LEU A 84 14.32 1.45 13.17
N THR A 85 14.24 0.33 12.46
CA THR A 85 14.42 -1.00 13.03
C THR A 85 15.68 -1.60 12.43
N ASP A 86 16.57 -2.05 13.29
CA ASP A 86 17.73 -2.86 12.91
C ASP A 86 17.35 -4.31 12.53
N ASP A 87 16.04 -4.62 12.47
CA ASP A 87 15.56 -5.94 12.11
C ASP A 87 15.84 -6.26 10.63
N PRO A 88 16.70 -7.28 10.35
CA PRO A 88 17.10 -7.61 8.99
C PRO A 88 15.95 -8.06 8.09
N ILE A 89 14.87 -8.62 8.66
CA ILE A 89 13.72 -9.13 7.91
C ILE A 89 12.87 -7.95 7.44
N THR A 90 12.63 -6.97 8.32
CA THR A 90 11.94 -5.73 7.97
C THR A 90 12.71 -4.97 6.87
N LYS A 91 14.03 -4.87 7.02
CA LYS A 91 14.91 -4.25 6.02
C LYS A 91 14.83 -4.96 4.67
N LEU A 92 14.91 -6.29 4.67
CA LEU A 92 14.80 -7.08 3.44
C LEU A 92 13.42 -6.90 2.79
N GLY A 93 12.35 -6.91 3.57
CA GLY A 93 10.97 -6.68 3.08
C GLY A 93 10.83 -5.35 2.34
N THR A 94 11.41 -4.28 2.89
CA THR A 94 11.40 -2.97 2.22
C THR A 94 12.29 -2.92 0.97
N GLN A 95 13.39 -3.67 0.93
CA GLN A 95 14.29 -3.73 -0.23
C GLN A 95 13.75 -4.57 -1.40
N ILE A 96 12.84 -5.52 -1.12
CA ILE A 96 12.22 -6.36 -2.16
C ILE A 96 11.29 -5.53 -3.06
N VAL A 97 10.67 -4.50 -2.52
CA VAL A 97 9.72 -3.63 -3.20
C VAL A 97 10.39 -2.32 -3.59
N LYS A 98 10.13 -1.85 -4.81
CA LYS A 98 10.57 -0.52 -5.27
C LYS A 98 9.90 0.55 -4.41
N ASN A 99 10.65 1.31 -3.60
CA ASN A 99 10.05 2.21 -2.62
C ASN A 99 10.72 3.58 -2.54
N ILE A 100 9.95 4.55 -2.05
CA ILE A 100 10.42 5.86 -1.60
C ILE A 100 10.17 5.93 -0.08
N PRO A 101 11.23 5.98 0.74
CA PRO A 101 11.07 6.05 2.18
C PRO A 101 10.57 7.43 2.62
N ILE A 102 9.61 7.44 3.56
CA ILE A 102 9.07 8.66 4.18
C ILE A 102 9.11 8.56 5.71
N LYS A 103 9.46 9.64 6.39
CA LYS A 103 9.35 9.72 7.86
C LYS A 103 7.90 9.93 8.26
N PRO A 104 7.25 8.98 8.93
CA PRO A 104 5.86 9.13 9.35
C PRO A 104 5.67 10.32 10.27
N SER A 105 4.51 10.98 10.17
CA SER A 105 4.10 12.08 11.06
C SER A 105 5.05 13.30 11.07
N SER A 106 5.84 13.45 10.03
CA SER A 106 6.69 14.64 9.83
C SER A 106 6.41 15.28 8.46
N ALA A 107 6.66 16.59 8.35
CA ALA A 107 6.69 17.27 7.06
C ALA A 107 8.01 16.95 6.33
N ASP A 108 8.17 15.68 5.93
CA ASP A 108 9.37 15.19 5.24
C ASP A 108 9.46 15.78 3.83
N LYS A 109 9.99 17.01 3.74
CA LYS A 109 10.11 17.76 2.48
C LYS A 109 10.93 17.00 1.43
N GLU A 110 11.93 16.24 1.87
CA GLU A 110 12.79 15.47 0.96
C GLU A 110 11.99 14.32 0.34
N ALA A 111 11.24 13.56 1.13
CA ALA A 111 10.38 12.50 0.64
C ALA A 111 9.26 13.04 -0.27
N ILE A 112 8.62 14.14 0.13
CA ILE A 112 7.60 14.82 -0.70
C ILE A 112 8.21 15.17 -2.07
N THR A 113 9.41 15.76 -2.07
CA THR A 113 10.11 16.14 -3.31
C THR A 113 10.40 14.93 -4.18
N LYS A 114 10.87 13.81 -3.59
CA LYS A 114 11.15 12.56 -4.32
C LYS A 114 9.88 11.98 -4.95
N VAL A 115 8.77 11.93 -4.20
CA VAL A 115 7.48 11.42 -4.70
C VAL A 115 6.98 12.26 -5.87
N VAL A 116 6.97 13.59 -5.72
CA VAL A 116 6.52 14.50 -6.78
C VAL A 116 7.44 14.44 -8.00
N LYS A 117 8.75 14.29 -7.80
CA LYS A 117 9.72 14.12 -8.90
C LYS A 117 9.48 12.81 -9.66
N ALA A 118 9.24 11.70 -8.97
CA ALA A 118 8.91 10.42 -9.59
C ALA A 118 7.64 10.53 -10.45
N LEU A 119 6.55 11.08 -9.89
CA LEU A 119 5.30 11.29 -10.61
C LEU A 119 5.50 12.21 -11.83
N LYS A 120 6.17 13.37 -11.69
CA LYS A 120 6.45 14.28 -12.81
C LYS A 120 7.37 13.67 -13.86
N GLY A 121 8.17 12.68 -13.49
CA GLY A 121 9.00 11.89 -14.40
C GLY A 121 8.24 10.79 -15.16
N GLY A 122 6.93 10.62 -14.90
CA GLY A 122 6.10 9.60 -15.55
C GLY A 122 6.06 8.26 -14.82
N ASP A 123 6.69 8.16 -13.63
CA ASP A 123 6.56 6.98 -12.78
C ASP A 123 5.22 6.99 -12.03
N ASP A 124 4.73 5.79 -11.73
CA ASP A 124 3.56 5.61 -10.87
C ASP A 124 4.01 5.44 -9.41
N VAL A 125 3.15 5.79 -8.46
CA VAL A 125 3.37 5.55 -7.03
C VAL A 125 2.19 4.80 -6.41
N LEU A 126 2.45 4.07 -5.33
CA LEU A 126 1.43 3.42 -4.52
C LEU A 126 1.55 3.90 -3.06
N ILE A 127 0.41 4.26 -2.51
CA ILE A 127 0.29 4.77 -1.15
C ILE A 127 -0.79 3.99 -0.41
N PHE A 128 -0.52 3.68 0.86
CA PHE A 128 -1.51 3.30 1.84
C PHE A 128 -1.94 4.56 2.60
N PRO A 129 -3.11 5.17 2.29
CA PRO A 129 -3.48 6.47 2.84
C PRO A 129 -3.66 6.47 4.35
N GLU A 130 -3.95 5.33 4.95
CA GLU A 130 -4.02 5.12 6.40
C GLU A 130 -2.68 5.41 7.12
N GLY A 131 -1.56 5.25 6.42
CA GLY A 131 -0.21 5.49 6.92
C GLY A 131 0.27 4.48 7.97
N THR A 132 -0.55 3.51 8.32
CA THR A 132 -0.24 2.36 9.18
C THR A 132 -1.16 1.21 8.86
N ARG A 133 -0.79 -0.01 9.24
CA ARG A 133 -1.64 -1.19 9.10
C ARG A 133 -2.79 -1.13 10.09
N SER A 134 -4.00 -1.45 9.63
CA SER A 134 -5.15 -1.65 10.52
C SER A 134 -4.90 -2.87 11.43
N ARG A 135 -5.15 -2.72 12.71
CA ARG A 135 -5.09 -3.82 13.67
C ARG A 135 -6.47 -4.44 13.95
N THR A 136 -7.52 -3.82 13.45
CA THR A 136 -8.91 -4.27 13.61
C THR A 136 -9.42 -5.03 12.39
N GLY A 137 -8.62 -5.11 11.32
CA GLY A 137 -9.02 -5.68 10.04
C GLY A 137 -9.86 -4.74 9.17
N GLY A 138 -10.44 -3.68 9.72
CA GLY A 138 -11.21 -2.68 8.98
C GLY A 138 -10.40 -1.43 8.66
N MET A 139 -10.80 -0.69 7.62
CA MET A 139 -10.17 0.58 7.25
C MET A 139 -10.26 1.60 8.39
N ILE A 140 -9.19 2.36 8.54
CA ILE A 140 -9.08 3.50 9.48
C ILE A 140 -8.97 4.81 8.71
N GLU A 141 -8.98 5.93 9.42
CA GLU A 141 -8.92 7.26 8.82
C GLU A 141 -7.69 7.47 7.94
N GLY A 142 -7.91 8.04 6.75
CA GLY A 142 -6.85 8.35 5.78
C GLY A 142 -6.19 9.70 6.05
N LYS A 143 -4.90 9.81 5.75
CA LYS A 143 -4.11 11.03 5.92
C LYS A 143 -4.13 11.89 4.66
N LYS A 144 -4.40 13.19 4.79
CA LYS A 144 -4.52 14.17 3.70
C LYS A 144 -3.26 14.35 2.82
N GLY A 145 -2.10 13.79 3.22
CA GLY A 145 -0.86 13.91 2.45
C GLY A 145 -0.95 13.45 0.99
N ILE A 146 -1.85 12.50 0.72
CA ILE A 146 -2.11 12.01 -0.65
C ILE A 146 -2.66 13.12 -1.58
N LEU A 147 -3.52 13.99 -1.07
CA LEU A 147 -4.10 15.10 -1.84
C LEU A 147 -3.03 16.09 -2.28
N LEU A 148 -1.98 16.27 -1.46
CA LEU A 148 -0.83 17.10 -1.83
C LEU A 148 -0.09 16.52 -3.04
N PHE A 149 0.17 15.21 -3.07
CA PHE A 149 0.85 14.57 -4.18
C PHE A 149 0.03 14.66 -5.47
N ALA A 150 -1.26 14.37 -5.41
CA ALA A 150 -2.17 14.47 -6.56
C ALA A 150 -2.19 15.91 -7.12
N ARG A 151 -2.32 16.91 -6.25
CA ARG A 151 -2.34 18.32 -6.64
C ARG A 151 -1.02 18.78 -7.28
N MET A 152 0.14 18.40 -6.70
CA MET A 152 1.44 18.83 -7.20
C MET A 152 1.87 18.13 -8.49
N SER A 153 1.43 16.91 -8.71
CA SER A 153 1.79 16.11 -9.89
C SER A 153 0.74 16.13 -10.99
N LYS A 154 -0.52 16.46 -10.67
CA LYS A 154 -1.70 16.31 -11.53
C LYS A 154 -1.94 14.84 -11.93
N ALA A 155 -1.45 13.89 -11.14
CA ALA A 155 -1.65 12.47 -11.37
C ALA A 155 -3.09 12.06 -10.99
N ASP A 156 -3.69 11.22 -11.82
CA ASP A 156 -4.95 10.57 -11.52
C ASP A 156 -4.77 9.52 -10.41
N ILE A 157 -5.80 9.30 -9.59
CA ILE A 157 -5.78 8.35 -8.48
C ILE A 157 -6.62 7.12 -8.84
N ILE A 158 -6.06 5.93 -8.66
CA ILE A 158 -6.73 4.64 -8.86
C ILE A 158 -6.88 3.96 -7.50
N PRO A 159 -8.11 3.70 -7.01
CA PRO A 159 -8.34 3.00 -5.77
C PRO A 159 -8.20 1.49 -5.95
N ILE A 160 -7.65 0.83 -4.94
CA ILE A 160 -7.52 -0.62 -4.83
C ILE A 160 -8.09 -1.04 -3.48
N GLY A 161 -9.04 -1.97 -3.50
CA GLY A 161 -9.53 -2.66 -2.31
C GLY A 161 -8.86 -4.02 -2.20
N MET A 162 -8.23 -4.32 -1.07
CA MET A 162 -7.57 -5.59 -0.83
C MET A 162 -8.08 -6.25 0.45
N ALA A 163 -8.47 -7.53 0.38
CA ALA A 163 -8.98 -8.31 1.48
C ALA A 163 -8.24 -9.65 1.60
N GLY A 164 -8.12 -10.18 2.82
CA GLY A 164 -7.54 -11.50 3.09
C GLY A 164 -6.04 -11.53 3.33
N THR A 165 -5.30 -10.44 3.15
CA THR A 165 -3.86 -10.38 3.44
C THR A 165 -3.56 -10.41 4.94
N ASP A 166 -4.48 -9.93 5.77
CA ASP A 166 -4.47 -10.08 7.23
C ASP A 166 -4.52 -11.54 7.68
N LYS A 167 -5.21 -12.40 6.90
CA LYS A 167 -5.25 -13.86 7.11
C LYS A 167 -4.01 -14.54 6.52
N LEU A 168 -3.51 -14.03 5.38
CA LEU A 168 -2.32 -14.57 4.71
C LEU A 168 -1.06 -14.39 5.54
N LEU A 169 -0.86 -13.21 6.12
CA LEU A 169 0.28 -12.88 6.97
C LEU A 169 -0.22 -12.00 8.13
N PRO A 170 -0.80 -12.61 9.17
CA PRO A 170 -1.33 -11.90 10.32
C PRO A 170 -0.26 -11.06 11.03
N ILE A 171 -0.65 -9.85 11.45
CA ILE A 171 0.23 -8.99 12.26
C ILE A 171 0.48 -9.68 13.60
N SER A 172 1.76 -9.79 14.00
CA SER A 172 2.07 -10.30 15.32
C SER A 172 1.60 -9.35 16.42
N GLU A 173 1.15 -9.88 17.56
CA GLU A 173 0.74 -9.07 18.72
C GLU A 173 1.86 -8.14 19.19
N LYS A 174 3.10 -8.59 19.09
CA LYS A 174 4.31 -7.83 19.44
C LYS A 174 4.73 -6.81 18.38
N GLY A 175 4.08 -6.81 17.20
CA GLY A 175 4.44 -5.93 16.08
C GLY A 175 5.78 -6.28 15.42
N ASP A 176 6.36 -7.42 15.75
CA ASP A 176 7.61 -7.94 15.18
C ASP A 176 7.32 -8.71 13.89
N MET A 177 7.81 -8.19 12.76
CA MET A 177 7.64 -8.83 11.44
C MET A 177 8.31 -10.22 11.38
N GLY A 178 9.36 -10.44 12.14
CA GLY A 178 10.09 -11.72 12.16
C GLY A 178 9.30 -12.87 12.77
N SER A 179 8.27 -12.59 13.56
CA SER A 179 7.39 -13.61 14.18
C SER A 179 6.14 -13.90 13.35
N GLU A 180 5.84 -13.10 12.33
CA GLU A 180 4.69 -13.29 11.45
C GLU A 180 4.86 -14.57 10.60
N LYS A 181 3.79 -15.34 10.46
CA LYS A 181 3.80 -16.62 9.73
C LYS A 181 2.80 -16.62 8.59
N TRP A 182 3.24 -17.03 7.43
CA TRP A 182 2.38 -17.25 6.26
C TRP A 182 1.37 -18.35 6.52
N GLN A 183 0.12 -18.09 6.18
CA GLN A 183 -1.01 -19.00 6.31
C GLN A 183 -1.77 -19.11 4.98
N ASN A 184 -2.49 -20.20 4.78
CA ASN A 184 -3.34 -20.33 3.60
C ASN A 184 -4.49 -19.33 3.68
N ALA A 185 -4.64 -18.53 2.65
CA ALA A 185 -5.71 -17.54 2.57
C ALA A 185 -6.12 -17.22 1.13
N ASP A 186 -7.41 -16.91 0.97
CA ASP A 186 -7.93 -16.27 -0.23
C ASP A 186 -7.66 -14.76 -0.12
N VAL A 187 -7.02 -14.21 -1.14
CA VAL A 187 -6.71 -12.78 -1.23
C VAL A 187 -7.44 -12.21 -2.43
N THR A 188 -8.36 -11.30 -2.18
CA THR A 188 -9.11 -10.62 -3.24
C THR A 188 -8.57 -9.20 -3.42
N ILE A 189 -8.32 -8.81 -4.67
CA ILE A 189 -7.84 -7.49 -5.06
C ILE A 189 -8.79 -6.94 -6.11
N ASN A 190 -9.47 -5.86 -5.76
CA ASN A 190 -10.37 -5.15 -6.64
C ASN A 190 -9.75 -3.80 -7.02
N ILE A 191 -9.54 -3.56 -8.31
CA ILE A 191 -8.98 -2.31 -8.83
C ILE A 191 -10.14 -1.52 -9.43
N GLY A 192 -10.41 -0.34 -8.85
CA GLY A 192 -11.50 0.54 -9.28
C GLY A 192 -11.14 1.42 -10.45
N GLU A 193 -12.13 2.17 -10.92
CA GLU A 193 -11.93 3.27 -11.84
C GLU A 193 -11.24 4.44 -11.14
N LYS A 194 -10.72 5.40 -11.90
CA LYS A 194 -10.07 6.57 -11.32
C LYS A 194 -11.02 7.38 -10.44
N VAL A 195 -10.49 7.87 -9.33
CA VAL A 195 -11.23 8.72 -8.40
C VAL A 195 -11.54 10.05 -9.06
N ILE A 196 -12.82 10.45 -9.02
CA ILE A 196 -13.27 11.77 -9.44
C ILE A 196 -13.63 12.55 -8.17
N PHE A 197 -12.85 13.58 -7.86
CA PHE A 197 -13.14 14.44 -6.73
C PHE A 197 -14.35 15.33 -6.97
N PRO A 198 -15.15 15.59 -5.92
CA PRO A 198 -16.26 16.52 -6.02
C PRO A 198 -15.74 17.94 -6.33
N PRO A 199 -16.50 18.78 -7.03
CA PRO A 199 -16.13 20.17 -7.23
C PRO A 199 -16.12 20.92 -5.90
N LYS A 200 -15.24 21.94 -5.79
CA LYS A 200 -15.22 22.82 -4.62
C LYS A 200 -16.48 23.69 -4.61
N GLU A 201 -17.16 23.76 -3.47
CA GLU A 201 -18.33 24.62 -3.28
C GLU A 201 -17.94 26.09 -3.11
N LYS A 202 -18.87 27.01 -3.39
CA LYS A 202 -18.56 28.44 -3.47
C LYS A 202 -18.04 29.02 -2.15
N ASP A 203 -18.64 28.62 -1.04
CA ASP A 203 -18.35 29.17 0.29
C ASP A 203 -17.56 28.19 1.17
N GLU A 204 -17.10 27.10 0.59
CA GLU A 204 -16.32 26.06 1.28
C GLU A 204 -14.89 26.52 1.50
N ASP A 205 -14.37 26.38 2.71
CA ASP A 205 -12.97 26.63 2.94
C ASP A 205 -12.07 25.51 2.39
N ARG A 206 -10.78 25.69 2.48
CA ARG A 206 -9.82 24.70 1.94
C ARG A 206 -9.83 23.40 2.75
N HIS A 207 -9.98 23.47 4.06
CA HIS A 207 -9.93 22.31 4.94
C HIS A 207 -11.17 21.45 4.76
N GLU A 208 -12.34 22.07 4.68
CA GLU A 208 -13.62 21.38 4.41
C GLU A 208 -13.58 20.66 3.06
N TYR A 209 -13.09 21.33 2.02
CA TYR A 209 -12.92 20.72 0.72
C TYR A 209 -11.95 19.54 0.73
N GLU A 210 -10.79 19.69 1.39
CA GLU A 210 -9.82 18.59 1.54
C GLU A 210 -10.40 17.42 2.35
N ASP A 211 -11.27 17.67 3.34
CA ASP A 211 -11.97 16.62 4.11
C ASP A 211 -12.97 15.86 3.22
N ARG A 212 -13.77 16.57 2.44
CA ARG A 212 -14.68 15.93 1.46
C ARG A 212 -13.94 15.11 0.41
N CYS A 213 -12.84 15.66 -0.11
CA CYS A 213 -12.00 14.92 -1.06
C CYS A 213 -11.42 13.66 -0.42
N MET A 214 -11.00 13.75 0.83
CA MET A 214 -10.44 12.61 1.54
C MET A 214 -11.48 11.54 1.85
N ASP A 215 -12.67 11.92 2.30
CA ASP A 215 -13.80 10.99 2.50
C ASP A 215 -14.18 10.29 1.18
N ASN A 216 -14.31 11.06 0.08
CA ASN A 216 -14.57 10.51 -1.25
C ASN A 216 -13.51 9.48 -1.68
N LEU A 217 -12.22 9.79 -1.49
CA LEU A 217 -11.12 8.90 -1.80
C LEU A 217 -11.16 7.64 -0.95
N MET A 218 -11.35 7.74 0.35
CA MET A 218 -11.38 6.59 1.23
C MET A 218 -12.62 5.71 0.98
N ARG A 219 -13.77 6.30 0.68
CA ARG A 219 -14.97 5.56 0.28
C ARG A 219 -14.78 4.87 -1.07
N SER A 220 -14.01 5.43 -2.00
CA SER A 220 -13.69 4.74 -3.26
C SER A 220 -12.92 3.45 -3.04
N ILE A 221 -12.06 3.37 -2.01
CA ILE A 221 -11.41 2.13 -1.59
C ILE A 221 -12.41 1.21 -0.88
N ALA A 222 -13.19 1.75 0.08
CA ALA A 222 -14.15 0.98 0.87
C ALA A 222 -15.20 0.27 0.01
N ASN A 223 -15.66 0.91 -1.07
CA ASN A 223 -16.64 0.35 -2.00
C ASN A 223 -16.11 -0.87 -2.78
N LEU A 224 -14.80 -1.04 -2.84
CA LEU A 224 -14.13 -2.20 -3.46
C LEU A 224 -13.93 -3.35 -2.47
N LEU A 225 -14.26 -3.17 -1.19
CA LEU A 225 -14.03 -4.12 -0.12
C LEU A 225 -15.33 -4.81 0.33
N PRO A 226 -15.24 -6.08 0.78
CA PRO A 226 -16.29 -6.67 1.61
C PRO A 226 -16.58 -5.80 2.83
N GLU A 227 -17.82 -5.87 3.33
CA GLU A 227 -18.29 -4.97 4.40
C GLU A 227 -17.45 -5.04 5.67
N GLU A 228 -17.00 -6.23 6.05
CA GLU A 228 -16.18 -6.44 7.24
C GLU A 228 -14.83 -5.69 7.20
N TYR A 229 -14.30 -5.39 6.01
CA TYR A 229 -13.05 -4.65 5.81
C TYR A 229 -13.22 -3.13 5.70
N ARG A 230 -14.45 -2.61 5.58
CA ARG A 230 -14.71 -1.17 5.39
C ARG A 230 -14.43 -0.31 6.62
N GLY A 231 -14.37 -0.91 7.82
CA GLY A 231 -14.06 -0.21 9.06
C GLY A 231 -15.00 0.98 9.31
N ILE A 232 -14.43 2.17 9.51
CA ILE A 232 -15.19 3.43 9.73
C ILE A 232 -15.97 3.92 8.50
N TYR A 233 -15.71 3.34 7.31
CA TYR A 233 -16.38 3.68 6.05
C TYR A 233 -17.50 2.71 5.68
N LYS A 234 -17.96 1.87 6.62
CA LYS A 234 -19.20 1.11 6.44
C LYS A 234 -20.36 2.05 6.13
N ALA A 235 -21.27 1.62 5.27
CA ALA A 235 -22.52 2.35 5.13
C ALA A 235 -23.16 2.41 6.53
N ASN A 236 -23.50 3.61 7.00
CA ASN A 236 -24.39 3.71 8.15
C ASN A 236 -25.72 3.12 7.67
N ASP A 237 -26.15 2.01 8.28
CA ASP A 237 -27.55 1.63 8.18
C ASP A 237 -28.35 2.86 8.58
N ALA A 238 -28.95 3.52 7.61
CA ALA A 238 -29.84 4.64 7.88
C ALA A 238 -30.92 4.12 8.82
N LYS A 239 -30.85 4.54 10.09
CA LYS A 239 -31.93 4.34 11.04
C LYS A 239 -33.14 5.18 10.65
#